data_01b63bbf97c9a70dd1f5f7cc6e41528a
#
_entry.id   01b63bbf97c9a70dd1f5f7cc6e41528a
#
_cell.length_a   1.000
_cell.length_b   1.000
_cell.length_c   1.000
_cell.angle_alpha   90.00
_cell.angle_beta   90.00
_cell.angle_gamma   90.00
#
_symmetry.space_group_name_H-M   'P 1'
#
loop_
_entity.id
_entity.type
_entity.pdbx_description
1 polymer ?
#
loop_
_entity_poly.entity_id
_entity_poly.type
_entity_poly.pdbx_seq_one_letter_code
_entity_poly.pdbx_strand_id
1 'polypeptide(L)'
;KKSSYILCEDTRVSKILLDRYDIKSRLISNHKFNESKNIKKIIELLKTGEIISLISDAGTPSISDPGAILVNECVKNNISITPIPGPSAVATAVSISGFSEKFIFYGFLPEKKQALINVFNKISKFNETCVFFVSPKKVNKIIPELKKNFSGRKIVFCREISKIYEEFIRKNVDDLEIFNKELKGELTIIISERKIDKNHSQKLSESDINIINKMI
;
A
#
# COMPACT_ATOMS: atom_id res chain seq x y z
N LYS A 1 8.92 4.93 25.66
CA LYS A 1 9.85 5.39 26.73
C LYS A 1 10.89 4.31 27.14
N LYS A 2 10.67 3.01 26.81
CA LYS A 2 11.63 1.93 27.14
C LYS A 2 12.71 1.72 26.08
N SER A 3 12.60 2.34 24.92
CA SER A 3 13.56 2.14 23.81
C SER A 3 14.77 3.05 23.99
N SER A 4 15.95 2.49 23.88
CA SER A 4 17.22 3.22 23.91
C SER A 4 17.44 4.00 22.62
N TYR A 5 16.96 3.44 21.51
CA TYR A 5 17.08 4.01 20.18
C TYR A 5 15.74 4.01 19.46
N ILE A 6 15.53 5.02 18.62
CA ILE A 6 14.39 5.10 17.71
C ILE A 6 14.91 5.27 16.29
N LEU A 7 14.55 4.34 15.41
CA LEU A 7 14.79 4.44 13.98
C LEU A 7 13.64 5.19 13.34
N CYS A 8 13.93 6.19 12.54
CA CYS A 8 12.94 7.02 11.87
C CYS A 8 13.46 7.52 10.51
N GLU A 9 12.58 7.87 9.59
CA GLU A 9 12.97 8.31 8.26
C GLU A 9 13.64 9.70 8.31
N ASP A 10 12.93 10.69 8.84
CA ASP A 10 13.44 12.02 9.09
C ASP A 10 13.45 12.34 10.59
N THR A 11 14.67 12.44 11.14
CA THR A 11 14.86 12.72 12.57
C THR A 11 14.29 14.07 12.99
N ARG A 12 14.15 15.04 12.08
CA ARG A 12 13.60 16.37 12.36
C ARG A 12 12.09 16.29 12.54
N VAL A 13 11.41 15.54 11.67
CA VAL A 13 9.96 15.32 11.74
C VAL A 13 9.61 14.52 12.99
N SER A 14 10.30 13.39 13.18
CA SER A 14 10.08 12.52 14.34
C SER A 14 10.36 13.22 15.66
N LYS A 15 11.36 14.09 15.72
CA LYS A 15 11.69 14.84 16.94
C LYS A 15 10.54 15.70 17.41
N ILE A 16 9.79 16.35 16.54
CA ILE A 16 8.61 17.17 16.91
C ILE A 16 7.60 16.34 17.70
N LEU A 17 7.31 15.12 17.22
CA LEU A 17 6.39 14.21 17.90
C LEU A 17 6.95 13.73 19.24
N LEU A 18 8.22 13.34 19.26
CA LEU A 18 8.87 12.80 20.45
C LEU A 18 9.02 13.86 21.55
N ASP A 19 9.36 15.08 21.20
CA ASP A 19 9.42 16.21 22.14
C ASP A 19 8.05 16.51 22.74
N ARG A 20 6.95 16.42 21.97
CA ARG A 20 5.58 16.61 22.46
C ARG A 20 5.20 15.59 23.54
N TYR A 21 5.74 14.39 23.48
CA TYR A 21 5.47 13.30 24.43
C TYR A 21 6.58 13.11 25.48
N ASP A 22 7.54 14.03 25.55
CA ASP A 22 8.73 13.95 26.42
C ASP A 22 9.44 12.59 26.31
N ILE A 23 9.69 12.16 25.07
CA ILE A 23 10.42 10.94 24.77
C ILE A 23 11.86 11.29 24.42
N LYS A 24 12.79 10.94 25.31
CA LYS A 24 14.22 11.20 25.20
C LYS A 24 14.95 9.93 24.80
N SER A 25 14.91 9.56 23.54
CA SER A 25 15.64 8.41 22.98
C SER A 25 16.63 8.88 21.91
N ARG A 26 17.69 8.11 21.70
CA ARG A 26 18.65 8.40 20.62
C ARG A 26 18.02 8.11 19.27
N LEU A 27 17.97 9.10 18.38
CA LEU A 27 17.42 8.94 17.04
C LEU A 27 18.49 8.43 16.07
N ILE A 28 18.14 7.47 15.25
CA ILE A 28 18.95 6.97 14.15
C ILE A 28 18.12 7.13 12.87
N SER A 29 18.63 7.89 11.91
CA SER A 29 17.99 8.00 10.60
C SER A 29 18.05 6.64 9.89
N ASN A 30 16.88 6.15 9.48
CA ASN A 30 16.72 4.89 8.75
C ASN A 30 15.71 5.08 7.63
N HIS A 31 16.20 5.38 6.45
CA HIS A 31 15.41 5.61 5.24
C HIS A 31 15.87 4.69 4.12
N LYS A 32 15.12 4.61 3.06
CA LYS A 32 15.33 3.70 1.91
C LYS A 32 16.77 3.66 1.37
N PHE A 33 17.51 4.76 1.47
CA PHE A 33 18.87 4.86 0.91
C PHE A 33 19.98 4.48 1.91
N ASN A 34 19.70 4.43 3.22
CA ASN A 34 20.69 4.13 4.22
C ASN A 34 20.38 2.89 5.07
N GLU A 35 19.18 2.31 4.96
CA GLU A 35 18.74 1.14 5.72
C GLU A 35 19.78 0.01 5.65
N SER A 36 20.20 -0.39 4.46
CA SER A 36 21.18 -1.45 4.27
C SER A 36 22.54 -1.17 4.93
N LYS A 37 22.96 0.11 4.97
CA LYS A 37 24.23 0.49 5.60
C LYS A 37 24.18 0.42 7.13
N ASN A 38 23.00 0.73 7.68
CA ASN A 38 22.79 0.77 9.13
C ASN A 38 22.57 -0.62 9.75
N ILE A 39 22.16 -1.60 8.96
CA ILE A 39 21.76 -2.95 9.41
C ILE A 39 22.77 -3.56 10.41
N LYS A 40 24.04 -3.65 10.01
CA LYS A 40 25.06 -4.31 10.83
C LYS A 40 25.14 -3.69 12.24
N LYS A 41 25.21 -2.36 12.29
CA LYS A 41 25.25 -1.61 13.56
C LYS A 41 23.99 -1.83 14.40
N ILE A 42 22.82 -1.84 13.76
CA ILE A 42 21.53 -2.01 14.46
C ILE A 42 21.44 -3.41 15.04
N ILE A 43 21.83 -4.44 14.28
CA ILE A 43 21.83 -5.83 14.76
C ILE A 43 22.82 -6.02 15.92
N GLU A 44 24.00 -5.40 15.86
CA GLU A 44 24.96 -5.42 16.99
C GLU A 44 24.36 -4.82 18.26
N LEU A 45 23.70 -3.66 18.18
CA LEU A 45 23.01 -3.05 19.32
C LEU A 45 21.89 -3.93 19.87
N LEU A 46 21.10 -4.55 19.01
CA LEU A 46 20.03 -5.46 19.44
C LEU A 46 20.58 -6.70 20.15
N LYS A 47 21.74 -7.23 19.71
CA LYS A 47 22.43 -8.37 20.34
C LYS A 47 23.01 -8.04 21.71
N THR A 48 23.30 -6.78 22.01
CA THR A 48 23.71 -6.36 23.36
C THR A 48 22.53 -6.15 24.32
N GLY A 49 21.29 -6.44 23.89
CA GLY A 49 20.09 -6.32 24.72
C GLY A 49 19.40 -4.96 24.63
N GLU A 50 19.83 -4.08 23.74
CA GLU A 50 19.19 -2.79 23.53
C GLU A 50 17.79 -2.95 22.92
N ILE A 51 16.85 -2.13 23.37
CA ILE A 51 15.50 -2.06 22.82
C ILE A 51 15.46 -0.95 21.79
N ILE A 52 15.11 -1.28 20.56
CA ILE A 52 15.03 -0.35 19.45
C ILE A 52 13.59 -0.29 18.93
N SER A 53 13.05 0.90 18.79
CA SER A 53 11.76 1.14 18.12
C SER A 53 11.97 1.61 16.70
N LEU A 54 11.17 1.11 15.77
CA LEU A 54 11.08 1.61 14.41
C LEU A 54 9.75 2.38 14.27
N ILE A 55 9.84 3.63 13.79
CA ILE A 55 8.68 4.47 13.48
C ILE A 55 8.78 4.98 12.05
N SER A 56 7.64 5.21 11.41
CA SER A 56 7.52 5.89 10.12
C SER A 56 6.91 7.28 10.30
N ASP A 57 7.07 8.15 9.33
CA ASP A 57 6.51 9.51 9.36
C ASP A 57 4.98 9.49 9.30
N ALA A 58 4.39 8.46 8.66
CA ALA A 58 2.95 8.22 8.62
C ALA A 58 2.64 6.73 8.46
N GLY A 59 1.53 6.24 9.06
CA GLY A 59 1.07 4.88 8.90
C GLY A 59 1.91 3.81 9.61
N THR A 60 2.05 2.65 9.00
CA THR A 60 2.70 1.47 9.57
C THR A 60 4.10 1.29 8.96
N PRO A 61 5.17 1.22 9.76
CA PRO A 61 6.53 0.93 9.27
C PRO A 61 6.58 -0.32 8.39
N SER A 62 7.51 -0.36 7.45
CA SER A 62 7.72 -1.45 6.49
C SER A 62 6.65 -1.63 5.41
N ILE A 63 5.52 -0.92 5.49
CA ILE A 63 4.45 -0.97 4.48
C ILE A 63 4.60 0.22 3.52
N SER A 64 5.37 0.03 2.47
CA SER A 64 5.85 1.07 1.53
C SER A 64 6.85 2.06 2.15
N ASP A 65 7.30 1.79 3.36
CA ASP A 65 8.25 2.55 4.17
C ASP A 65 9.49 1.70 4.49
N PRO A 66 10.59 2.29 4.98
CA PRO A 66 11.75 1.56 5.45
C PRO A 66 11.43 0.62 6.61
N GLY A 67 12.15 -0.48 6.71
CA GLY A 67 12.03 -1.44 7.82
C GLY A 67 12.00 -2.91 7.41
N ALA A 68 11.55 -3.22 6.20
CA ALA A 68 11.43 -4.60 5.75
C ALA A 68 12.77 -5.34 5.72
N ILE A 69 13.86 -4.66 5.36
CA ILE A 69 15.21 -5.23 5.35
C ILE A 69 15.65 -5.50 6.79
N LEU A 70 15.42 -4.56 7.70
CA LEU A 70 15.75 -4.71 9.12
C LEU A 70 14.96 -5.86 9.75
N VAL A 71 13.65 -5.92 9.52
CA VAL A 71 12.79 -7.01 10.03
C VAL A 71 13.31 -8.37 9.55
N ASN A 72 13.61 -8.49 8.26
CA ASN A 72 14.17 -9.74 7.72
C ASN A 72 15.50 -10.13 8.38
N GLU A 73 16.38 -9.15 8.63
CA GLU A 73 17.66 -9.42 9.28
C GLU A 73 17.52 -9.78 10.78
N CYS A 74 16.55 -9.16 11.47
CA CYS A 74 16.20 -9.55 12.84
C CYS A 74 15.73 -11.02 12.90
N VAL A 75 14.85 -11.42 11.97
CA VAL A 75 14.38 -12.82 11.86
C VAL A 75 15.54 -13.78 11.66
N LYS A 76 16.47 -13.50 10.74
CA LYS A 76 17.66 -14.32 10.50
C LYS A 76 18.57 -14.47 11.73
N ASN A 77 18.60 -13.46 12.59
CA ASN A 77 19.41 -13.44 13.80
C ASN A 77 18.65 -13.88 15.06
N ASN A 78 17.42 -14.43 14.93
CA ASN A 78 16.54 -14.82 16.04
C ASN A 78 16.30 -13.70 17.05
N ILE A 79 16.24 -12.44 16.59
CA ILE A 79 15.92 -11.26 17.40
C ILE A 79 14.41 -11.10 17.45
N SER A 80 13.86 -11.01 18.65
CA SER A 80 12.42 -10.84 18.87
C SER A 80 11.90 -9.51 18.30
N ILE A 81 10.78 -9.58 17.61
CA ILE A 81 10.12 -8.43 17.01
C ILE A 81 8.69 -8.35 17.57
N THR A 82 8.32 -7.19 18.11
CA THR A 82 6.97 -6.95 18.63
C THR A 82 6.28 -5.91 17.75
N PRO A 83 5.23 -6.27 16.99
CA PRO A 83 4.45 -5.31 16.24
C PRO A 83 3.54 -4.52 17.18
N ILE A 84 3.45 -3.21 16.97
CA ILE A 84 2.48 -2.34 17.63
C ILE A 84 1.40 -1.99 16.61
N PRO A 85 0.17 -2.51 16.74
CA PRO A 85 -0.92 -2.16 15.84
C PRO A 85 -1.17 -0.64 15.83
N GLY A 86 -1.37 -0.10 14.64
CA GLY A 86 -1.53 1.34 14.47
C GLY A 86 -2.27 1.68 13.17
N PRO A 87 -2.30 2.97 12.79
CA PRO A 87 -2.99 3.43 11.60
C PRO A 87 -2.40 2.83 10.33
N SER A 88 -3.27 2.52 9.37
CA SER A 88 -2.89 2.04 8.04
C SER A 88 -3.83 2.65 7.00
N ALA A 89 -3.29 3.47 6.11
CA ALA A 89 -4.04 4.06 5.01
C ALA A 89 -4.65 2.97 4.10
N VAL A 90 -3.98 1.84 3.94
CA VAL A 90 -4.46 0.70 3.14
C VAL A 90 -5.71 0.09 3.76
N ALA A 91 -5.63 -0.32 5.04
CA ALA A 91 -6.76 -0.95 5.74
C ALA A 91 -7.94 0.02 5.87
N THR A 92 -7.68 1.28 6.24
CA THR A 92 -8.71 2.33 6.34
C THR A 92 -9.38 2.57 5.00
N ALA A 93 -8.62 2.69 3.92
CA ALA A 93 -9.17 2.90 2.59
C ALA A 93 -10.06 1.72 2.14
N VAL A 94 -9.64 0.48 2.37
CA VAL A 94 -10.45 -0.71 2.07
C VAL A 94 -11.74 -0.72 2.88
N SER A 95 -11.68 -0.43 4.19
CA SER A 95 -12.84 -0.47 5.08
C SER A 95 -13.97 0.49 4.69
N ILE A 96 -13.61 1.64 4.05
CA ILE A 96 -14.59 2.65 3.63
C ILE A 96 -14.94 2.58 2.14
N SER A 97 -14.30 1.71 1.39
CA SER A 97 -14.51 1.62 -0.06
C SER A 97 -15.89 1.08 -0.45
N GLY A 98 -16.43 0.17 0.35
CA GLY A 98 -17.62 -0.62 0.02
C GLY A 98 -17.35 -1.69 -1.05
N PHE A 99 -16.08 -2.06 -1.24
CA PHE A 99 -15.65 -3.11 -2.17
C PHE A 99 -15.34 -4.42 -1.41
N SER A 100 -14.89 -5.45 -2.12
CA SER A 100 -14.51 -6.72 -1.53
C SER A 100 -13.38 -6.55 -0.49
N GLU A 101 -13.50 -7.28 0.63
CA GLU A 101 -12.46 -7.38 1.65
C GLU A 101 -11.19 -8.10 1.17
N LYS A 102 -11.30 -8.89 0.09
CA LYS A 102 -10.14 -9.50 -0.56
C LYS A 102 -9.48 -8.47 -1.45
N PHE A 103 -8.27 -8.08 -1.10
CA PHE A 103 -7.56 -7.04 -1.82
C PHE A 103 -6.09 -7.35 -2.03
N ILE A 104 -5.52 -6.72 -3.05
CA ILE A 104 -4.10 -6.73 -3.36
C ILE A 104 -3.57 -5.32 -3.17
N PHE A 105 -2.59 -5.15 -2.29
CA PHE A 105 -1.86 -3.90 -2.14
C PHE A 105 -0.58 -3.92 -2.96
N TYR A 106 -0.45 -2.96 -3.86
CA TYR A 106 0.71 -2.87 -4.74
C TYR A 106 1.82 -1.94 -4.22
N GLY A 107 1.49 -1.00 -3.35
CA GLY A 107 2.39 0.08 -2.93
C GLY A 107 2.35 1.28 -3.87
N PHE A 108 3.46 2.00 -4.02
CA PHE A 108 3.55 3.14 -4.93
C PHE A 108 3.62 2.71 -6.39
N LEU A 109 2.83 3.37 -7.24
CA LEU A 109 2.90 3.16 -8.68
C LEU A 109 4.22 3.70 -9.27
N PRO A 110 4.77 3.02 -10.28
CA PRO A 110 5.99 3.47 -10.95
C PRO A 110 5.82 4.84 -11.63
N GLU A 111 6.90 5.61 -11.65
CA GLU A 111 6.91 6.92 -12.29
C GLU A 111 7.05 6.87 -13.82
N LYS A 112 7.81 5.88 -14.31
CA LYS A 112 8.06 5.69 -15.74
C LYS A 112 6.81 5.11 -16.41
N LYS A 113 6.35 5.75 -17.51
CA LYS A 113 5.12 5.37 -18.22
C LYS A 113 5.08 3.89 -18.60
N GLN A 114 6.15 3.34 -19.18
CA GLN A 114 6.16 1.93 -19.57
C GLN A 114 6.07 0.98 -18.37
N ALA A 115 6.74 1.29 -17.27
CA ALA A 115 6.63 0.50 -16.04
C ALA A 115 5.22 0.55 -15.45
N LEU A 116 4.56 1.71 -15.47
CA LEU A 116 3.16 1.88 -15.06
C LEU A 116 2.21 1.02 -15.90
N ILE A 117 2.36 1.06 -17.23
CA ILE A 117 1.55 0.24 -18.16
C ILE A 117 1.73 -1.24 -17.83
N ASN A 118 2.97 -1.71 -17.65
CA ASN A 118 3.25 -3.09 -17.30
C ASN A 118 2.59 -3.51 -15.98
N VAL A 119 2.64 -2.62 -14.97
CA VAL A 119 1.97 -2.85 -13.69
C VAL A 119 0.46 -2.94 -13.87
N PHE A 120 -0.16 -1.99 -14.56
CA PHE A 120 -1.61 -2.01 -14.77
C PHE A 120 -2.06 -3.23 -15.58
N ASN A 121 -1.33 -3.62 -16.61
CA ASN A 121 -1.60 -4.85 -17.37
C ASN A 121 -1.54 -6.11 -16.49
N LYS A 122 -0.71 -6.11 -15.44
CA LYS A 122 -0.59 -7.21 -14.49
C LYS A 122 -1.74 -7.18 -13.49
N ILE A 123 -1.93 -6.06 -12.79
CA ILE A 123 -2.89 -5.97 -11.67
C ILE A 123 -4.35 -5.93 -12.15
N SER A 124 -4.63 -5.45 -13.35
CA SER A 124 -5.98 -5.47 -13.92
C SER A 124 -6.54 -6.86 -14.17
N LYS A 125 -5.66 -7.87 -14.27
CA LYS A 125 -6.05 -9.27 -14.44
C LYS A 125 -6.56 -9.92 -13.13
N PHE A 126 -6.24 -9.33 -11.99
CA PHE A 126 -6.72 -9.82 -10.71
C PHE A 126 -8.21 -9.55 -10.55
N ASN A 127 -8.91 -10.50 -9.93
CA ASN A 127 -10.32 -10.37 -9.64
C ASN A 127 -10.59 -9.57 -8.36
N GLU A 128 -9.58 -9.44 -7.51
CA GLU A 128 -9.65 -8.80 -6.21
C GLU A 128 -9.65 -7.27 -6.31
N THR A 129 -10.06 -6.62 -5.22
CA THR A 129 -9.87 -5.18 -5.02
C THR A 129 -8.39 -4.82 -5.09
N CYS A 130 -8.03 -3.78 -5.84
CA CYS A 130 -6.66 -3.32 -5.98
C CYS A 130 -6.46 -2.01 -5.23
N VAL A 131 -5.40 -1.93 -4.40
CA VAL A 131 -5.04 -0.75 -3.62
C VAL A 131 -3.62 -0.32 -3.96
N PHE A 132 -3.40 0.98 -4.16
CA PHE A 132 -2.09 1.54 -4.43
C PHE A 132 -1.97 2.99 -3.99
N PHE A 133 -0.73 3.42 -3.73
CA PHE A 133 -0.40 4.80 -3.42
C PHE A 133 -0.01 5.55 -4.67
N VAL A 134 -0.45 6.80 -4.75
CA VAL A 134 -0.16 7.68 -5.90
C VAL A 134 0.24 9.05 -5.40
N SER A 135 1.29 9.62 -5.98
CA SER A 135 1.55 11.04 -5.80
C SER A 135 0.41 11.86 -6.42
N PRO A 136 -0.24 12.77 -5.68
CA PRO A 136 -1.35 13.57 -6.19
C PRO A 136 -1.00 14.31 -7.49
N LYS A 137 0.23 14.79 -7.63
CA LYS A 137 0.74 15.46 -8.85
C LYS A 137 0.70 14.58 -10.11
N LYS A 138 0.59 13.27 -9.93
CA LYS A 138 0.61 12.29 -11.03
C LYS A 138 -0.77 11.70 -11.34
N VAL A 139 -1.79 11.97 -10.51
CA VAL A 139 -3.11 11.37 -10.68
C VAL A 139 -3.68 11.60 -12.08
N ASN A 140 -3.63 12.83 -12.60
CA ASN A 140 -4.12 13.14 -13.93
C ASN A 140 -3.41 12.39 -15.06
N LYS A 141 -2.13 12.09 -14.87
CA LYS A 141 -1.32 11.35 -15.86
C LYS A 141 -1.69 9.87 -15.94
N ILE A 142 -2.23 9.30 -14.87
CA ILE A 142 -2.58 7.88 -14.84
C ILE A 142 -4.04 7.61 -15.24
N ILE A 143 -4.91 8.63 -15.29
CA ILE A 143 -6.33 8.47 -15.63
C ILE A 143 -6.55 7.74 -16.96
N PRO A 144 -5.87 8.09 -18.08
CA PRO A 144 -6.05 7.37 -19.34
C PRO A 144 -5.75 5.88 -19.23
N GLU A 145 -4.69 5.53 -18.51
CA GLU A 145 -4.30 4.13 -18.32
C GLU A 145 -5.23 3.40 -17.33
N LEU A 146 -5.80 4.11 -16.34
CA LEU A 146 -6.85 3.57 -15.47
C LEU A 146 -8.09 3.19 -16.29
N LYS A 147 -8.59 4.09 -17.13
CA LYS A 147 -9.76 3.83 -17.99
C LYS A 147 -9.53 2.66 -18.92
N LYS A 148 -8.33 2.57 -19.51
CA LYS A 148 -7.96 1.49 -20.44
C LYS A 148 -7.92 0.12 -19.76
N ASN A 149 -7.39 0.04 -18.53
CA ASN A 149 -7.10 -1.24 -17.89
C ASN A 149 -8.17 -1.72 -16.92
N PHE A 150 -8.99 -0.79 -16.38
CA PHE A 150 -9.97 -1.09 -15.33
C PHE A 150 -11.40 -0.66 -15.68
N SER A 151 -11.72 -0.57 -17.00
CA SER A 151 -13.07 -0.30 -17.48
C SER A 151 -14.12 -1.23 -16.81
N GLY A 152 -15.31 -0.71 -16.52
CA GLY A 152 -16.39 -1.41 -15.82
C GLY A 152 -16.21 -1.57 -14.31
N ARG A 153 -15.08 -1.15 -13.73
CA ARG A 153 -14.85 -1.18 -12.28
C ARG A 153 -15.17 0.17 -11.63
N LYS A 154 -15.38 0.16 -10.33
CA LYS A 154 -15.50 1.36 -9.50
C LYS A 154 -14.14 1.75 -8.93
N ILE A 155 -13.99 3.02 -8.59
CA ILE A 155 -12.75 3.58 -8.01
C ILE A 155 -13.08 4.53 -6.87
N VAL A 156 -12.26 4.52 -5.82
CA VAL A 156 -12.28 5.51 -4.75
C VAL A 156 -10.90 6.15 -4.63
N PHE A 157 -10.86 7.46 -4.64
CA PHE A 157 -9.69 8.24 -4.28
C PHE A 157 -9.84 8.65 -2.82
N CYS A 158 -8.95 8.17 -1.96
CA CYS A 158 -8.89 8.50 -0.54
C CYS A 158 -7.75 9.48 -0.34
N ARG A 159 -8.06 10.75 -0.14
CA ARG A 159 -7.09 11.84 0.01
C ARG A 159 -6.98 12.24 1.46
N GLU A 160 -5.75 12.44 1.95
CA GLU A 160 -5.45 12.98 3.27
C GLU A 160 -6.21 12.27 4.41
N ILE A 161 -6.28 10.93 4.36
CA ILE A 161 -6.98 10.10 5.37
C ILE A 161 -6.53 10.51 6.78
N SER A 162 -7.49 10.73 7.68
CA SER A 162 -7.31 11.16 9.08
C SER A 162 -6.72 12.57 9.27
N LYS A 163 -6.63 13.39 8.21
CA LYS A 163 -6.12 14.75 8.27
C LYS A 163 -7.24 15.78 8.05
N ILE A 164 -6.90 17.08 8.22
CA ILE A 164 -7.87 18.18 8.10
C ILE A 164 -8.56 18.23 6.72
N TYR A 165 -7.85 17.83 5.67
CA TYR A 165 -8.36 17.86 4.31
C TYR A 165 -8.75 16.47 3.79
N GLU A 166 -9.24 15.61 4.69
CA GLU A 166 -9.73 14.28 4.32
C GLU A 166 -10.87 14.36 3.31
N GLU A 167 -10.75 13.56 2.26
CA GLU A 167 -11.73 13.53 1.16
C GLU A 167 -11.80 12.16 0.52
N PHE A 168 -13.02 11.69 0.22
CA PHE A 168 -13.27 10.42 -0.46
C PHE A 168 -14.08 10.64 -1.74
N ILE A 169 -13.43 10.51 -2.90
CA ILE A 169 -14.05 10.71 -4.22
C ILE A 169 -14.35 9.36 -4.83
N ARG A 170 -15.65 9.06 -5.04
CA ARG A 170 -16.13 7.79 -5.60
C ARG A 170 -16.62 8.01 -7.02
N LYS A 171 -16.15 7.21 -7.97
CA LYS A 171 -16.50 7.28 -9.40
C LYS A 171 -16.56 5.87 -10.00
N ASN A 172 -17.17 5.74 -11.20
CA ASN A 172 -16.83 4.63 -12.07
C ASN A 172 -15.52 4.98 -12.80
N VAL A 173 -14.71 3.97 -13.10
CA VAL A 173 -13.44 4.20 -13.81
C VAL A 173 -13.67 4.84 -15.18
N ASP A 174 -14.75 4.45 -15.85
CA ASP A 174 -15.10 4.96 -17.19
C ASP A 174 -15.53 6.43 -17.18
N ASP A 175 -16.04 6.92 -16.03
CA ASP A 175 -16.50 8.30 -15.84
C ASP A 175 -15.39 9.23 -15.30
N LEU A 176 -14.15 8.74 -15.22
CA LEU A 176 -13.05 9.55 -14.73
C LEU A 176 -12.73 10.69 -15.69
N GLU A 177 -12.61 11.87 -15.13
CA GLU A 177 -12.14 13.08 -15.81
C GLU A 177 -10.86 13.57 -15.14
N ILE A 178 -10.11 14.40 -15.86
CA ILE A 178 -8.93 15.07 -15.31
C ILE A 178 -9.39 16.05 -14.21
N PHE A 179 -8.76 15.99 -13.07
CA PHE A 179 -9.00 16.93 -11.98
C PHE A 179 -8.57 18.34 -12.41
N ASN A 180 -9.49 19.29 -12.39
CA ASN A 180 -9.24 20.68 -12.79
C ASN A 180 -8.27 21.41 -11.86
N LYS A 181 -8.17 20.96 -10.60
CA LYS A 181 -7.20 21.49 -9.63
C LYS A 181 -6.20 20.41 -9.28
N GLU A 182 -4.94 20.81 -9.13
CA GLU A 182 -3.91 19.90 -8.65
C GLU A 182 -4.27 19.41 -7.26
N LEU A 183 -4.39 18.09 -7.11
CA LEU A 183 -4.59 17.47 -5.80
C LEU A 183 -3.29 17.62 -4.99
N LYS A 184 -3.44 17.87 -3.70
CA LYS A 184 -2.31 17.99 -2.75
C LYS A 184 -2.45 16.97 -1.64
N GLY A 185 -1.34 16.67 -0.97
CA GLY A 185 -1.28 15.75 0.17
C GLY A 185 -0.97 14.31 -0.23
N GLU A 186 -1.51 13.36 0.48
CA GLU A 186 -1.34 11.92 0.24
C GLU A 186 -2.59 11.32 -0.40
N LEU A 187 -2.41 10.36 -1.29
CA LEU A 187 -3.50 9.76 -2.05
C LEU A 187 -3.37 8.24 -2.09
N THR A 188 -4.38 7.57 -1.56
CA THR A 188 -4.59 6.13 -1.70
C THR A 188 -5.72 5.91 -2.70
N ILE A 189 -5.50 5.07 -3.70
CA ILE A 189 -6.50 4.72 -4.70
C ILE A 189 -6.91 3.27 -4.51
N ILE A 190 -8.22 3.03 -4.59
CA ILE A 190 -8.80 1.69 -4.51
C ILE A 190 -9.66 1.48 -5.75
N ILE A 191 -9.44 0.37 -6.42
CA ILE A 191 -10.26 -0.08 -7.55
C ILE A 191 -11.00 -1.35 -7.13
N SER A 192 -12.30 -1.39 -7.36
CA SER A 192 -13.14 -2.52 -6.97
C SER A 192 -12.67 -3.83 -7.63
N GLU A 193 -13.10 -4.93 -7.06
CA GLU A 193 -13.00 -6.25 -7.68
C GLU A 193 -13.62 -6.26 -9.08
N ARG A 194 -13.17 -7.19 -9.91
CA ARG A 194 -13.75 -7.41 -11.23
C ARG A 194 -15.13 -8.04 -11.07
N LYS A 195 -16.16 -7.48 -11.68
CA LYS A 195 -17.46 -8.16 -11.79
C LYS A 195 -17.27 -9.37 -12.68
N ILE A 196 -17.39 -10.55 -12.10
CA ILE A 196 -17.51 -11.79 -12.87
C ILE A 196 -18.97 -11.85 -13.27
N ASP A 197 -19.25 -11.68 -14.56
CA ASP A 197 -20.58 -11.96 -15.09
C ASP A 197 -20.89 -13.44 -14.83
N LYS A 198 -21.74 -13.71 -13.84
CA LYS A 198 -22.19 -15.07 -13.53
C LYS A 198 -22.96 -15.71 -14.71
N ASN A 199 -23.24 -14.97 -15.77
CA ASN A 199 -23.92 -15.41 -16.97
C ASN A 199 -23.03 -16.07 -18.03
N HIS A 200 -21.70 -16.16 -17.81
CA HIS A 200 -20.85 -17.07 -18.55
C HIS A 200 -20.75 -18.44 -17.83
N SER A 201 -21.89 -19.02 -17.44
CA SER A 201 -21.99 -20.47 -17.55
C SER A 201 -21.85 -20.75 -19.05
N GLN A 202 -20.67 -21.20 -19.49
CA GLN A 202 -20.53 -21.80 -20.81
C GLN A 202 -21.67 -22.84 -20.89
N LYS A 203 -22.70 -22.55 -21.70
CA LYS A 203 -23.64 -23.58 -22.10
C LYS A 203 -22.74 -24.63 -22.73
N LEU A 204 -22.71 -25.83 -22.14
CA LEU A 204 -22.00 -26.97 -22.71
C LEU A 204 -22.45 -27.03 -24.17
N SER A 205 -21.51 -27.13 -25.09
CA SER A 205 -21.85 -27.33 -26.49
C SER A 205 -22.56 -28.67 -26.66
N GLU A 206 -23.36 -28.84 -27.68
CA GLU A 206 -23.99 -30.11 -27.97
C GLU A 206 -22.97 -31.26 -28.06
N SER A 207 -21.75 -30.97 -28.51
CA SER A 207 -20.64 -31.92 -28.52
C SER A 207 -20.18 -32.32 -27.11
N ASP A 208 -20.16 -31.40 -26.15
CA ASP A 208 -19.78 -31.69 -24.75
C ASP A 208 -20.84 -32.52 -24.05
N ILE A 209 -22.13 -32.21 -24.31
CA ILE A 209 -23.28 -33.00 -23.81
C ILE A 209 -23.27 -34.43 -24.38
N ASN A 210 -22.94 -34.58 -25.67
CA ASN A 210 -22.85 -35.90 -26.30
C ASN A 210 -21.65 -36.71 -25.77
N ILE A 211 -20.53 -36.07 -25.40
CA ILE A 211 -19.40 -36.76 -24.76
C ILE A 211 -19.80 -37.24 -23.36
N ILE A 212 -20.43 -36.40 -22.56
CA ILE A 212 -20.88 -36.74 -21.21
C ILE A 212 -21.89 -37.88 -21.25
N ASN A 213 -22.88 -37.86 -22.18
CA ASN A 213 -23.89 -38.93 -22.32
C ASN A 213 -23.31 -40.26 -22.81
N LYS A 214 -22.13 -40.30 -23.40
CA LYS A 214 -21.40 -41.51 -23.76
C LYS A 214 -20.54 -42.09 -22.64
N MET A 215 -20.33 -41.33 -21.57
CA MET A 215 -19.50 -41.73 -20.41
C MET A 215 -20.34 -42.21 -19.22
N ILE A 216 -21.68 -42.04 -19.27
CA ILE A 216 -22.68 -42.58 -18.36
C ILE A 216 -23.30 -43.82 -18.98
#